data_579d1c242aa9fcbb0412faf4426d826e
#
_entry.id   579d1c242aa9fcbb0412faf4426d826e
#
_cell.length_a   1.000
_cell.length_b   1.000
_cell.length_c   1.000
_cell.angle_alpha   90.00
_cell.angle_beta   90.00
_cell.angle_gamma   90.00
#
_symmetry.space_group_name_H-M   'P 1'
#
loop_
_entity.id
_entity.type
_entity.pdbx_description
1 polymer ?
#
loop_
_entity_poly.entity_id
_entity_poly.type
_entity_poly.pdbx_seq_one_letter_code
_entity_poly.pdbx_strand_id
1 'polypeptide(L)'
;FNKTTKNNLNDRNYYNFKAKIESAGNVLSLLGKGLNLNEQTSASGAKKLFGIEYSQYIKTEVDFVKHWDFGKKNTLAMRSFAGIAIPYGNGNSIPFSRSYFSGGSNDNRGWQAYSLGPGRSGGILDFNEANLKLAFSTEYRFRIGGNLYSALFVDAGNIWNVLDNVSDKDYTFN
;
A
#
# COMPACT_ATOMS: atom_id res chain seq x y z
N PHE A 1 -9.46 2.51 11.61
CA PHE A 1 -10.43 3.61 11.61
C PHE A 1 -10.97 3.80 10.19
N ASN A 2 -12.28 3.89 10.05
CA ASN A 2 -12.95 4.16 8.78
C ASN A 2 -14.06 5.18 9.03
N LYS A 3 -14.05 6.29 8.28
CA LYS A 3 -15.07 7.34 8.35
C LYS A 3 -15.57 7.65 6.93
N THR A 4 -16.87 7.58 6.74
CA THR A 4 -17.51 7.93 5.46
C THR A 4 -18.65 8.91 5.71
N THR A 5 -18.88 9.80 4.76
CA THR A 5 -20.06 10.68 4.73
C THR A 5 -21.12 10.18 3.74
N LYS A 6 -20.92 9.01 3.15
CA LYS A 6 -21.91 8.39 2.27
C LYS A 6 -23.04 7.80 3.12
N ASN A 7 -24.19 8.47 3.16
CA ASN A 7 -25.35 8.05 3.95
C ASN A 7 -26.31 7.15 3.16
N ASN A 8 -26.39 7.37 1.83
CA ASN A 8 -27.30 6.63 0.96
C ASN A 8 -26.58 6.12 -0.29
N LEU A 9 -27.13 5.09 -0.95
CA LEU A 9 -26.61 4.56 -2.21
C LEU A 9 -26.56 5.61 -3.32
N ASN A 10 -27.47 6.59 -3.27
CA ASN A 10 -27.58 7.66 -4.26
C ASN A 10 -26.71 8.88 -3.97
N ASP A 11 -26.01 8.92 -2.82
CA ASP A 11 -25.11 10.01 -2.48
C ASP A 11 -23.90 10.00 -3.43
N ARG A 12 -23.78 11.06 -4.21
CA ARG A 12 -22.69 11.24 -5.17
C ARG A 12 -21.63 12.24 -4.69
N ASN A 13 -21.94 13.01 -3.64
CA ASN A 13 -21.02 13.94 -3.01
C ASN A 13 -20.67 13.43 -1.61
N TYR A 14 -19.56 12.71 -1.48
CA TYR A 14 -19.13 12.11 -0.22
C TYR A 14 -17.62 11.99 -0.15
N TYR A 15 -17.12 11.75 1.03
CA TYR A 15 -15.74 11.29 1.21
C TYR A 15 -15.69 9.99 2.03
N ASN A 16 -14.61 9.26 1.84
CA ASN A 16 -14.26 8.10 2.64
C ASN A 16 -12.81 8.24 3.08
N PHE A 17 -12.58 8.15 4.37
CA PHE A 17 -11.25 8.19 4.97
C PHE A 17 -11.01 6.89 5.73
N LYS A 18 -9.95 6.18 5.41
CA LYS A 18 -9.51 4.97 6.11
C LYS A 18 -8.09 5.17 6.61
N ALA A 19 -7.88 4.86 7.88
CA ALA A 19 -6.56 4.76 8.47
C ALA A 19 -6.42 3.39 9.12
N LYS A 20 -5.32 2.70 8.83
CA LYS A 20 -5.02 1.36 9.35
C LYS A 20 -3.61 1.37 9.93
N ILE A 21 -3.48 0.80 11.11
CA ILE A 21 -2.20 0.48 11.73
C ILE A 21 -2.21 -1.02 11.99
N GLU A 22 -1.16 -1.69 11.59
CA GLU A 22 -0.94 -3.13 11.79
C GLU A 22 0.44 -3.32 12.41
N SER A 23 0.51 -4.13 13.45
CA SER A 23 1.78 -4.55 14.07
C SER A 23 1.77 -6.07 14.18
N ALA A 24 2.85 -6.70 13.78
CA ALA A 24 2.98 -8.15 13.75
C ALA A 24 4.25 -8.63 14.45
N GLY A 25 4.25 -9.90 14.86
CA GLY A 25 5.39 -10.59 15.46
C GLY A 25 5.64 -10.30 16.95
N ASN A 26 4.98 -9.32 17.56
CA ASN A 26 5.24 -8.92 18.96
C ASN A 26 4.84 -9.99 19.96
N VAL A 27 3.70 -10.64 19.76
CA VAL A 27 3.24 -11.72 20.64
C VAL A 27 4.21 -12.89 20.61
N LEU A 28 4.70 -13.27 19.42
CA LEU A 28 5.68 -14.33 19.26
C LEU A 28 7.02 -13.99 19.95
N SER A 29 7.46 -12.75 19.82
CA SER A 29 8.67 -12.25 20.49
C SER A 29 8.53 -12.27 22.03
N LEU A 30 7.37 -11.88 22.54
CA LEU A 30 7.09 -11.91 23.99
C LEU A 30 7.02 -13.36 24.52
N LEU A 31 6.39 -14.26 23.79
CA LEU A 31 6.32 -15.69 24.16
C LEU A 31 7.71 -16.33 24.15
N GLY A 32 8.53 -16.09 23.13
CA GLY A 32 9.89 -16.59 23.05
C GLY A 32 10.74 -16.16 24.25
N LYS A 33 10.67 -14.89 24.63
CA LYS A 33 11.39 -14.32 25.78
C LYS A 33 10.81 -14.79 27.12
N GLY A 34 9.49 -14.78 27.26
CA GLY A 34 8.80 -15.06 28.53
C GLY A 34 8.86 -16.54 28.95
N LEU A 35 8.87 -17.43 27.97
CA LEU A 35 8.92 -18.90 28.23
C LEU A 35 10.34 -19.47 28.12
N ASN A 36 11.38 -18.63 27.98
CA ASN A 36 12.77 -19.07 27.80
C ASN A 36 12.89 -20.19 26.74
N LEU A 37 12.09 -20.10 25.67
CA LEU A 37 12.15 -21.07 24.59
C LEU A 37 13.49 -20.94 23.88
N ASN A 38 14.10 -22.08 23.56
CA ASN A 38 15.35 -22.13 22.79
C ASN A 38 15.10 -21.48 21.42
N GLU A 39 15.42 -20.19 21.30
CA GLU A 39 15.36 -19.45 20.05
C GLU A 39 16.50 -19.93 19.15
N GLN A 40 16.17 -20.65 18.09
CA GLN A 40 17.13 -20.98 17.03
C GLN A 40 17.30 -19.75 16.14
N THR A 41 18.52 -19.45 15.76
CA THR A 41 18.81 -18.39 14.80
C THR A 41 18.86 -18.97 13.39
N SER A 42 18.17 -18.34 12.44
CA SER A 42 18.23 -18.67 11.02
C SER A 42 19.58 -18.28 10.40
N ALA A 43 19.88 -18.78 9.22
CA ALA A 43 21.02 -18.33 8.42
C ALA A 43 20.95 -16.83 8.07
N SER A 44 19.74 -16.27 8.03
CA SER A 44 19.47 -14.82 7.85
C SER A 44 19.69 -13.98 9.12
N GLY A 45 20.03 -14.59 10.27
CA GLY A 45 20.14 -13.93 11.57
C GLY A 45 18.79 -13.71 12.28
N ALA A 46 17.68 -14.07 11.67
CA ALA A 46 16.36 -13.97 12.30
C ALA A 46 16.11 -15.13 13.26
N LYS A 47 15.40 -14.85 14.36
CA LYS A 47 15.03 -15.86 15.36
C LYS A 47 13.88 -16.71 14.87
N LYS A 48 13.92 -18.00 15.20
CA LYS A 48 12.87 -18.97 14.94
C LYS A 48 12.18 -19.35 16.23
N LEU A 49 10.87 -19.43 16.20
CA LEU A 49 10.05 -20.00 17.26
C LEU A 49 9.38 -21.26 16.73
N PHE A 50 9.56 -22.40 17.42
CA PHE A 50 9.09 -23.72 16.96
C PHE A 50 9.57 -24.08 15.54
N GLY A 51 10.81 -23.67 15.18
CA GLY A 51 11.38 -23.93 13.86
C GLY A 51 10.90 -22.99 12.75
N ILE A 52 9.96 -22.06 13.04
CA ILE A 52 9.41 -21.11 12.07
C ILE A 52 10.00 -19.72 12.32
N GLU A 53 10.54 -19.12 11.27
CA GLU A 53 11.01 -17.74 11.31
C GLU A 53 9.81 -16.78 11.35
N TYR A 54 9.84 -15.78 12.22
CA TYR A 54 8.80 -14.76 12.32
C TYR A 54 9.38 -13.37 12.10
N SER A 55 8.62 -12.51 11.42
CA SER A 55 9.00 -11.11 11.20
C SER A 55 8.23 -10.20 12.14
N GLN A 56 8.91 -9.18 12.66
CA GLN A 56 8.29 -8.08 13.38
C GLN A 56 8.26 -6.85 12.48
N TYR A 57 7.09 -6.27 12.31
CA TYR A 57 6.93 -5.04 11.55
C TYR A 57 5.75 -4.21 12.05
N ILE A 58 5.80 -2.93 11.75
CA ILE A 58 4.66 -2.02 11.87
C ILE A 58 4.31 -1.51 10.47
N LYS A 59 3.03 -1.50 10.15
CA LYS A 59 2.50 -1.05 8.87
C LYS A 59 1.41 -0.02 9.10
N THR A 60 1.51 1.14 8.45
CA THR A 60 0.54 2.23 8.55
C THR A 60 0.05 2.57 7.15
N GLU A 61 -1.25 2.69 6.99
CA GLU A 61 -1.91 3.01 5.72
C GLU A 61 -2.95 4.10 5.94
N VAL A 62 -3.00 5.04 4.99
CA VAL A 62 -4.04 6.06 4.89
C VAL A 62 -4.59 6.04 3.47
N ASP A 63 -5.90 5.90 3.34
CA ASP A 63 -6.62 5.94 2.07
C ASP A 63 -7.74 6.97 2.17
N PHE A 64 -7.67 7.98 1.33
CA PHE A 64 -8.66 9.05 1.26
C PHE A 64 -9.30 9.08 -0.13
N VAL A 65 -10.62 8.99 -0.16
CA VAL A 65 -11.41 9.06 -1.39
C VAL A 65 -12.42 10.19 -1.24
N LYS A 66 -12.50 11.06 -2.24
CA LYS A 66 -13.49 12.13 -2.32
C LYS A 66 -14.22 12.07 -3.66
N HIS A 67 -15.53 12.19 -3.60
CA HIS A 67 -16.40 12.34 -4.75
C HIS A 67 -17.12 13.70 -4.69
N TRP A 68 -17.14 14.40 -5.82
CA TRP A 68 -17.92 15.62 -6.03
C TRP A 68 -18.95 15.37 -7.12
N ASP A 69 -20.19 15.75 -6.86
CA ASP A 69 -21.25 15.75 -7.87
C ASP A 69 -21.47 17.19 -8.36
N PHE A 70 -21.21 17.42 -9.63
CA PHE A 70 -21.45 18.72 -10.29
C PHE A 70 -22.84 18.81 -10.94
N GLY A 71 -23.70 17.81 -10.71
CA GLY A 71 -25.00 17.72 -11.36
C GLY A 71 -24.90 17.27 -12.82
N LYS A 72 -26.09 17.15 -13.48
CA LYS A 72 -26.19 16.69 -14.88
C LYS A 72 -25.42 15.39 -15.19
N LYS A 73 -25.24 14.53 -14.19
CA LYS A 73 -24.50 13.28 -14.25
C LYS A 73 -22.97 13.46 -14.47
N ASN A 74 -22.43 14.58 -14.04
CA ASN A 74 -20.99 14.86 -14.03
C ASN A 74 -20.44 14.66 -12.62
N THR A 75 -19.40 13.86 -12.47
CA THR A 75 -18.77 13.59 -11.18
C THR A 75 -17.26 13.62 -11.30
N LEU A 76 -16.62 14.16 -10.26
CA LEU A 76 -15.17 14.07 -10.09
C LEU A 76 -14.90 13.14 -8.89
N ALA A 77 -14.06 12.16 -9.11
CA ALA A 77 -13.55 11.28 -8.07
C ALA A 77 -12.05 11.51 -7.90
N MET A 78 -11.59 11.56 -6.65
CA MET A 78 -10.18 11.65 -6.30
C MET A 78 -9.87 10.60 -5.24
N ARG A 79 -8.72 9.95 -5.36
CA ARG A 79 -8.18 9.04 -4.36
C ARG A 79 -6.73 9.40 -4.08
N SER A 80 -6.36 9.39 -2.80
CA SER A 80 -4.97 9.52 -2.34
C SER A 80 -4.68 8.39 -1.38
N PHE A 81 -3.62 7.67 -1.63
CA PHE A 81 -3.15 6.57 -0.79
C PHE A 81 -1.71 6.82 -0.37
N ALA A 82 -1.42 6.60 0.91
CA ALA A 82 -0.08 6.58 1.46
C ALA A 82 0.04 5.40 2.43
N GLY A 83 1.11 4.62 2.29
CA GLY A 83 1.35 3.48 3.16
C GLY A 83 2.85 3.25 3.35
N ILE A 84 3.23 2.93 4.59
CA ILE A 84 4.60 2.57 4.96
C ILE A 84 4.60 1.33 5.84
N ALA A 85 5.56 0.44 5.61
CA ALA A 85 5.81 -0.75 6.41
C ALA A 85 7.27 -0.77 6.85
N ILE A 86 7.51 -0.84 8.15
CA ILE A 86 8.85 -0.76 8.75
C ILE A 86 9.09 -2.04 9.54
N PRO A 87 10.08 -2.88 9.16
CA PRO A 87 10.51 -4.01 9.97
C PRO A 87 11.29 -3.51 11.19
N TYR A 88 11.21 -4.25 12.26
CA TYR A 88 11.99 -4.02 13.47
C TYR A 88 12.21 -5.33 14.22
N GLY A 89 13.08 -5.30 15.25
CA GLY A 89 13.31 -6.45 16.12
C GLY A 89 13.83 -7.68 15.38
N ASN A 90 12.97 -8.68 15.19
CA ASN A 90 13.34 -9.96 14.57
C ASN A 90 13.08 -9.97 13.04
N GLY A 91 13.34 -8.90 12.35
CA GLY A 91 13.18 -8.90 10.90
C GLY A 91 13.88 -7.71 10.25
N ASN A 92 14.63 -7.97 9.20
CA ASN A 92 15.29 -6.94 8.39
C ASN A 92 14.49 -6.63 7.10
N SER A 93 13.42 -7.39 6.84
CA SER A 93 12.58 -7.24 5.65
C SER A 93 11.11 -7.44 5.99
N ILE A 94 10.26 -6.86 5.18
CA ILE A 94 8.80 -7.08 5.25
C ILE A 94 8.47 -8.36 4.46
N PRO A 95 7.61 -9.26 4.97
CA PRO A 95 7.13 -10.39 4.18
C PRO A 95 6.47 -9.93 2.88
N PHE A 96 6.72 -10.62 1.77
CA PHE A 96 6.17 -10.30 0.44
C PHE A 96 4.65 -10.05 0.48
N SER A 97 3.90 -10.87 1.19
CA SER A 97 2.44 -10.74 1.33
C SER A 97 1.98 -9.46 2.05
N ARG A 98 2.90 -8.71 2.65
CA ARG A 98 2.64 -7.47 3.39
C ARG A 98 3.34 -6.26 2.79
N SER A 99 4.23 -6.46 1.85
CA SER A 99 4.87 -5.40 1.06
C SER A 99 3.86 -4.69 0.17
N TYR A 100 4.25 -3.55 -0.37
CA TYR A 100 3.47 -2.81 -1.35
C TYR A 100 3.94 -3.11 -2.75
N PHE A 101 2.99 -3.15 -3.67
CA PHE A 101 3.24 -3.14 -5.11
C PHE A 101 2.48 -1.99 -5.78
N SER A 102 2.83 -1.65 -7.01
CA SER A 102 2.13 -0.64 -7.79
C SER A 102 1.82 -1.13 -9.20
N GLY A 103 0.78 -0.54 -9.79
CA GLY A 103 0.22 -0.94 -11.07
C GLY A 103 -1.08 -1.75 -10.95
N GLY A 104 -1.77 -1.88 -12.06
CA GLY A 104 -3.05 -2.57 -12.18
C GLY A 104 -4.26 -1.64 -12.30
N SER A 105 -5.39 -2.21 -12.68
CA SER A 105 -6.62 -1.48 -13.03
C SER A 105 -7.23 -0.63 -11.90
N ASN A 106 -6.94 -0.95 -10.66
CA ASN A 106 -7.44 -0.24 -9.46
C ASN A 106 -6.37 0.63 -8.79
N ASP A 107 -5.23 0.80 -9.43
CA ASP A 107 -4.08 1.54 -8.92
C ASP A 107 -3.56 2.49 -10.02
N ASN A 108 -2.36 2.33 -10.53
CA ASN A 108 -1.84 3.06 -11.69
C ASN A 108 -2.22 2.31 -12.97
N ARG A 109 -3.32 2.72 -13.62
CA ARG A 109 -3.99 1.98 -14.71
C ARG A 109 -3.16 1.81 -15.97
N GLY A 110 -2.16 2.66 -16.19
CA GLY A 110 -1.24 2.53 -17.34
C GLY A 110 -0.18 1.42 -17.20
N TRP A 111 -0.12 0.73 -16.06
CA TRP A 111 0.89 -0.26 -15.72
C TRP A 111 0.25 -1.59 -15.34
N GLN A 112 0.92 -2.69 -15.66
CA GLN A 112 0.50 -3.99 -15.14
C GLN A 112 0.76 -4.06 -13.63
N ALA A 113 0.04 -4.94 -12.94
CA ALA A 113 0.29 -5.19 -11.53
C ALA A 113 1.74 -5.65 -11.32
N TYR A 114 2.39 -5.12 -10.28
CA TYR A 114 3.82 -5.35 -9.95
C TYR A 114 4.84 -4.81 -10.97
N SER A 115 4.44 -4.09 -12.01
CA SER A 115 5.38 -3.63 -13.04
C SER A 115 5.88 -2.20 -12.85
N LEU A 116 5.41 -1.47 -11.84
CA LEU A 116 5.81 -0.10 -11.57
C LEU A 116 6.66 -0.01 -10.30
N GLY A 117 7.86 0.56 -10.41
CA GLY A 117 8.80 0.74 -9.31
C GLY A 117 9.64 -0.50 -9.00
N PRO A 118 10.38 -0.55 -7.90
CA PRO A 118 10.56 0.53 -6.90
C PRO A 118 11.35 1.71 -7.45
N GLY A 119 11.00 2.93 -7.04
CA GLY A 119 11.70 4.14 -7.42
C GLY A 119 11.80 4.32 -8.94
N ARG A 120 13.02 4.48 -9.45
CA ARG A 120 13.33 4.62 -10.88
C ARG A 120 13.86 3.34 -11.54
N SER A 121 13.74 2.19 -10.86
CA SER A 121 14.27 0.91 -11.35
C SER A 121 13.68 0.44 -12.69
N GLY A 122 12.55 1.01 -13.10
CA GLY A 122 11.86 0.64 -14.35
C GLY A 122 11.09 -0.68 -14.29
N GLY A 123 10.87 -1.24 -13.11
CA GLY A 123 10.11 -2.47 -12.94
C GLY A 123 10.82 -3.70 -13.51
N ILE A 124 12.09 -3.86 -13.21
CA ILE A 124 12.97 -4.87 -13.79
C ILE A 124 12.62 -6.30 -13.35
N LEU A 125 12.00 -6.44 -12.18
CA LEU A 125 11.62 -7.74 -11.62
C LEU A 125 10.19 -8.13 -12.02
N ASP A 126 9.91 -9.42 -12.08
CA ASP A 126 8.56 -9.94 -12.35
C ASP A 126 7.57 -9.54 -11.24
N PHE A 127 8.07 -9.41 -10.01
CA PHE A 127 7.29 -9.01 -8.83
C PHE A 127 8.02 -7.89 -8.09
N ASN A 128 7.75 -6.65 -8.50
CA ASN A 128 8.34 -5.48 -7.86
C ASN A 128 7.55 -5.13 -6.60
N GLU A 129 8.25 -5.07 -5.48
CA GLU A 129 7.69 -4.73 -4.17
C GLU A 129 8.56 -3.75 -3.41
N ALA A 130 7.97 -3.04 -2.46
CA ALA A 130 8.67 -2.08 -1.61
C ALA A 130 7.93 -1.87 -0.28
N ASN A 131 8.52 -1.10 0.61
CA ASN A 131 7.98 -0.83 1.94
C ASN A 131 7.30 0.53 2.08
N LEU A 132 7.40 1.42 1.10
CA LEU A 132 6.66 2.68 1.00
C LEU A 132 5.86 2.71 -0.30
N LYS A 133 4.61 3.19 -0.24
CA LYS A 133 3.77 3.44 -1.40
C LYS A 133 3.06 4.77 -1.28
N LEU A 134 3.12 5.55 -2.36
CA LEU A 134 2.28 6.72 -2.57
C LEU A 134 1.53 6.55 -3.88
N ALA A 135 0.23 6.80 -3.86
CA ALA A 135 -0.60 6.76 -5.07
C ALA A 135 -1.66 7.85 -5.02
N PHE A 136 -1.88 8.46 -6.16
CA PHE A 136 -2.90 9.46 -6.39
C PHE A 136 -3.64 9.15 -7.68
N SER A 137 -4.95 9.22 -7.67
CA SER A 137 -5.76 9.11 -8.86
C SER A 137 -6.89 10.13 -8.85
N THR A 138 -7.20 10.65 -10.02
CA THR A 138 -8.36 11.51 -10.24
C THR A 138 -9.07 11.10 -11.50
N GLU A 139 -10.40 11.15 -11.49
CA GLU A 139 -11.23 10.73 -12.60
C GLU A 139 -12.46 11.63 -12.73
N TYR A 140 -12.59 12.28 -13.87
CA TYR A 140 -13.76 13.08 -14.23
C TYR A 140 -14.67 12.28 -15.15
N ARG A 141 -15.86 11.97 -14.67
CA ARG A 141 -16.90 11.23 -15.38
C ARG A 141 -17.96 12.20 -15.87
N PHE A 142 -18.34 12.09 -17.12
CA PHE A 142 -19.32 12.96 -17.74
C PHE A 142 -20.23 12.23 -18.74
N ARG A 143 -21.41 12.80 -18.93
CA ARG A 143 -22.35 12.31 -19.93
C ARG A 143 -22.14 13.01 -21.25
N ILE A 144 -21.98 12.26 -22.33
CA ILE A 144 -21.87 12.77 -23.69
C ILE A 144 -23.29 13.02 -24.28
N GLY A 145 -24.17 12.03 -24.14
CA GLY A 145 -25.55 12.13 -24.63
C GLY A 145 -26.31 10.82 -24.49
N GLY A 146 -27.64 10.86 -24.41
CA GLY A 146 -28.42 9.65 -24.21
C GLY A 146 -27.96 8.83 -23.02
N ASN A 147 -27.56 7.60 -23.24
CA ASN A 147 -26.98 6.68 -22.25
C ASN A 147 -25.46 6.52 -22.40
N LEU A 148 -24.81 7.38 -23.19
CA LEU A 148 -23.37 7.36 -23.42
C LEU A 148 -22.65 8.21 -22.37
N TYR A 149 -21.69 7.59 -21.66
CA TYR A 149 -20.85 8.22 -20.65
C TYR A 149 -19.37 8.04 -21.04
N SER A 150 -18.54 8.96 -20.61
CA SER A 150 -17.10 8.90 -20.75
C SER A 150 -16.41 9.32 -19.46
N ALA A 151 -15.11 9.01 -19.36
CA ALA A 151 -14.28 9.44 -18.26
C ALA A 151 -12.89 9.82 -18.76
N LEU A 152 -12.35 10.88 -18.16
CA LEU A 152 -10.93 11.25 -18.26
C LEU A 152 -10.29 11.01 -16.91
N PHE A 153 -9.11 10.42 -16.89
CA PHE A 153 -8.42 10.13 -15.64
C PHE A 153 -6.93 10.42 -15.72
N VAL A 154 -6.35 10.67 -14.55
CA VAL A 154 -4.90 10.80 -14.32
C VAL A 154 -4.57 9.99 -13.08
N ASP A 155 -3.59 9.10 -13.22
CA ASP A 155 -3.03 8.32 -12.13
C ASP A 155 -1.55 8.67 -11.99
N ALA A 156 -1.09 8.82 -10.74
CA ALA A 156 0.30 9.05 -10.39
C ALA A 156 0.61 8.28 -9.12
N GLY A 157 1.74 7.60 -9.09
CA GLY A 157 2.15 6.86 -7.92
C GLY A 157 3.39 6.02 -8.19
N ASN A 158 3.96 5.51 -7.12
CA ASN A 158 5.09 4.60 -7.17
C ASN A 158 5.25 3.91 -5.80
N ILE A 159 6.18 2.99 -5.74
CA ILE A 159 6.66 2.35 -4.52
C ILE A 159 8.16 2.66 -4.35
N TRP A 160 8.64 2.66 -3.11
CA TRP A 160 10.05 2.91 -2.78
C TRP A 160 10.49 2.05 -1.60
N ASN A 161 11.77 1.73 -1.57
CA ASN A 161 12.42 1.16 -0.41
C ASN A 161 13.06 2.29 0.41
N VAL A 162 12.60 2.45 1.65
CA VAL A 162 13.10 3.48 2.58
C VAL A 162 13.86 2.85 3.76
N LEU A 163 14.32 1.61 3.60
CA LEU A 163 15.13 0.90 4.60
C LEU A 163 16.62 1.16 4.37
N ASP A 164 17.37 1.29 5.45
CA ASP A 164 18.81 1.61 5.43
C ASP A 164 19.68 0.55 4.73
N ASN A 165 19.16 -0.69 4.61
CA ASN A 165 19.86 -1.79 3.95
C ASN A 165 19.79 -1.76 2.40
N VAL A 166 19.07 -0.80 1.82
CA VAL A 166 18.98 -0.64 0.37
C VAL A 166 20.10 0.28 -0.10
N SER A 167 21.11 -0.27 -0.77
CA SER A 167 22.27 0.47 -1.28
C SER A 167 22.02 1.11 -2.64
N ASP A 168 21.06 0.64 -3.40
CA ASP A 168 20.76 1.14 -4.74
C ASP A 168 19.82 2.33 -4.67
N LYS A 169 20.32 3.50 -5.14
CA LYS A 169 19.57 4.77 -5.14
C LYS A 169 18.34 4.74 -6.06
N ASP A 170 18.31 3.87 -7.06
CA ASP A 170 17.17 3.77 -7.97
C ASP A 170 15.93 3.16 -7.31
N TYR A 171 16.12 2.43 -6.20
CA TYR A 171 15.03 1.84 -5.41
C TYR A 171 14.56 2.72 -4.26
N THR A 172 15.30 3.79 -3.93
CA THR A 172 15.00 4.65 -2.79
C THR A 172 14.16 5.87 -3.17
N PHE A 173 13.63 6.52 -2.15
CA PHE A 173 12.93 7.80 -2.28
C PHE A 173 13.95 8.93 -2.28
N ASN A 174 14.26 9.47 -3.45
CA ASN A 174 15.12 10.65 -3.67
C ASN A 174 14.42 11.68 -4.55
#